data_a557604b07d6380b07314565660e5f87
#
_entry.id   a557604b07d6380b07314565660e5f87
#
_cell.length_a   1.000
_cell.length_b   1.000
_cell.length_c   1.000
_cell.angle_alpha   90.00
_cell.angle_beta   90.00
_cell.angle_gamma   90.00
#
_symmetry.space_group_name_H-M   'P 1'
#
loop_
_entity.id
_entity.type
_entity.pdbx_description
1 polymer ?
#
loop_
_entity_poly.entity_id
_entity_poly.type
_entity_poly.pdbx_seq_one_letter_code
_entity_poly.pdbx_strand_id
1 'polypeptide(L)'
;MEGSDCKLVQAIGGGNREAFEQLVKRYQKSLFNFIYRYLGEWSAAEDLTQEVFLRVFLAARRFEKQPGASVSTWIYRIAYHLSLNEIKRRQRFLRMSSHLEKAMQERGERLSSDVIESQALKQTIVSGLGLLPENQRAAVLLRVNEGLSYQEISDVLGVSLSSVESLLFRARQTLKQHLERRMRE
;
A
#
# COMPACT_ATOMS: atom_id res chain seq x y z
N MET A 1 16.55 1.71 14.50
CA MET A 1 15.76 0.60 13.87
C MET A 1 16.39 0.13 12.56
N GLU A 2 16.84 1.00 11.66
CA GLU A 2 17.38 0.62 10.34
C GLU A 2 18.58 -0.34 10.35
N GLY A 3 19.54 -0.19 11.27
CA GLY A 3 20.68 -1.11 11.39
C GLY A 3 20.30 -2.55 11.74
N SER A 4 19.16 -2.73 12.44
CA SER A 4 18.61 -4.03 12.79
C SER A 4 18.00 -4.73 11.58
N ASP A 5 17.27 -3.99 10.73
CA ASP A 5 16.56 -4.57 9.55
C ASP A 5 17.55 -5.01 8.46
N CYS A 6 18.61 -4.24 8.23
CA CYS A 6 19.69 -4.65 7.31
C CYS A 6 20.34 -5.97 7.75
N LYS A 7 20.60 -6.14 9.05
CA LYS A 7 21.14 -7.40 9.58
C LYS A 7 20.18 -8.57 9.37
N LEU A 8 18.86 -8.33 9.58
CA LEU A 8 17.86 -9.37 9.31
C LEU A 8 17.86 -9.78 7.83
N VAL A 9 17.84 -8.81 6.90
CA VAL A 9 17.84 -9.12 5.47
C VAL A 9 19.11 -9.85 5.05
N GLN A 10 20.27 -9.45 5.56
CA GLN A 10 21.53 -10.17 5.31
C GLN A 10 21.51 -11.60 5.84
N ALA A 11 20.99 -11.82 7.06
CA ALA A 11 20.83 -13.15 7.63
C ALA A 11 19.85 -14.02 6.82
N ILE A 12 18.74 -13.43 6.33
CA ILE A 12 17.79 -14.09 5.42
C ILE A 12 18.50 -14.52 4.14
N GLY A 13 19.34 -13.66 3.56
CA GLY A 13 20.16 -13.98 2.39
C GLY A 13 21.11 -15.16 2.63
N GLY A 14 21.58 -15.35 3.87
CA GLY A 14 22.36 -16.49 4.34
C GLY A 14 21.52 -17.75 4.67
N GLY A 15 20.20 -17.70 4.51
CA GLY A 15 19.29 -18.83 4.78
C GLY A 15 18.74 -18.89 6.21
N ASN A 16 18.91 -17.86 7.02
CA ASN A 16 18.40 -17.81 8.39
C ASN A 16 16.87 -17.61 8.41
N ARG A 17 16.14 -18.67 8.77
CA ARG A 17 14.68 -18.69 8.84
C ARG A 17 14.12 -17.84 9.99
N GLU A 18 14.78 -17.82 11.14
CA GLU A 18 14.34 -17.04 12.29
C GLU A 18 14.41 -15.52 12.00
N ALA A 19 15.44 -15.07 11.25
CA ALA A 19 15.54 -13.69 10.80
C ALA A 19 14.37 -13.32 9.87
N PHE A 20 13.92 -14.25 9.01
CA PHE A 20 12.76 -14.03 8.17
C PHE A 20 11.48 -13.93 8.98
N GLU A 21 11.26 -14.82 9.95
CA GLU A 21 10.10 -14.74 10.84
C GLU A 21 10.05 -13.43 11.63
N GLN A 22 11.20 -12.93 12.09
CA GLN A 22 11.29 -11.64 12.78
C GLN A 22 10.92 -10.49 11.85
N LEU A 23 11.39 -10.51 10.59
CA LEU A 23 11.04 -9.50 9.60
C LEU A 23 9.54 -9.51 9.29
N VAL A 24 8.95 -10.69 9.09
CA VAL A 24 7.51 -10.88 8.87
C VAL A 24 6.72 -10.30 10.05
N LYS A 25 7.03 -10.70 11.29
CA LYS A 25 6.35 -10.18 12.50
C LYS A 25 6.40 -8.65 12.59
N ARG A 26 7.49 -8.04 12.14
CA ARG A 26 7.67 -6.58 12.17
C ARG A 26 6.83 -5.84 11.15
N TYR A 27 6.71 -6.37 9.93
CA TYR A 27 6.14 -5.65 8.81
C TYR A 27 4.74 -6.12 8.38
N GLN A 28 4.31 -7.36 8.73
CA GLN A 28 3.07 -7.94 8.18
C GLN A 28 1.83 -7.06 8.40
N LYS A 29 1.65 -6.51 9.62
CA LYS A 29 0.47 -5.71 9.95
C LYS A 29 0.44 -4.38 9.19
N SER A 30 1.57 -3.69 9.12
CA SER A 30 1.67 -2.41 8.43
C SER A 30 1.56 -2.58 6.92
N LEU A 31 2.22 -3.58 6.34
CA LEU A 31 2.10 -3.92 4.92
C LEU A 31 0.67 -4.29 4.53
N PHE A 32 0.04 -5.19 5.30
CA PHE A 32 -1.37 -5.54 5.07
C PHE A 32 -2.26 -4.30 5.09
N ASN A 33 -2.13 -3.44 6.10
CA ASN A 33 -2.91 -2.22 6.22
C ASN A 33 -2.67 -1.25 5.05
N PHE A 34 -1.41 -1.10 4.61
CA PHE A 34 -1.06 -0.29 3.45
C PHE A 34 -1.75 -0.84 2.19
N ILE A 35 -1.59 -2.13 1.88
CA ILE A 35 -2.14 -2.78 0.69
C ILE A 35 -3.67 -2.74 0.73
N TYR A 36 -4.28 -3.07 1.88
CA TYR A 36 -5.74 -3.03 2.05
C TYR A 36 -6.31 -1.63 1.82
N ARG A 37 -5.74 -0.59 2.42
CA ARG A 37 -6.19 0.79 2.22
C ARG A 37 -5.95 1.30 0.80
N TYR A 38 -4.95 0.75 0.14
CA TYR A 38 -4.63 1.10 -1.24
C TYR A 38 -5.57 0.43 -2.25
N LEU A 39 -5.94 -0.84 -2.06
CA LEU A 39 -6.78 -1.63 -2.97
C LEU A 39 -8.27 -1.59 -2.62
N GLY A 40 -8.61 -1.46 -1.34
CA GLY A 40 -9.98 -1.54 -0.84
C GLY A 40 -10.53 -2.97 -0.72
N GLU A 41 -9.73 -4.02 -0.91
CA GLU A 41 -10.16 -5.40 -0.90
C GLU A 41 -9.30 -6.26 0.00
N TRP A 42 -9.95 -7.01 0.91
CA TRP A 42 -9.29 -7.78 1.95
C TRP A 42 -8.50 -8.97 1.39
N SER A 43 -9.15 -9.80 0.56
CA SER A 43 -8.52 -11.02 0.02
C SER A 43 -7.26 -10.69 -0.80
N ALA A 44 -7.32 -9.70 -1.70
CA ALA A 44 -6.15 -9.28 -2.44
C ALA A 44 -5.05 -8.69 -1.55
N ALA A 45 -5.41 -8.05 -0.43
CA ALA A 45 -4.41 -7.55 0.50
C ALA A 45 -3.68 -8.69 1.22
N GLU A 46 -4.38 -9.77 1.57
CA GLU A 46 -3.76 -10.98 2.13
C GLU A 46 -2.79 -11.62 1.12
N ASP A 47 -3.25 -11.88 -0.09
CA ASP A 47 -2.46 -12.50 -1.15
C ASP A 47 -1.21 -11.67 -1.47
N LEU A 48 -1.37 -10.36 -1.65
CA LEU A 48 -0.24 -9.50 -1.99
C LEU A 48 0.72 -9.30 -0.82
N THR A 49 0.25 -9.35 0.42
CA THR A 49 1.15 -9.31 1.58
C THR A 49 2.06 -10.54 1.60
N GLN A 50 1.53 -11.73 1.33
CA GLN A 50 2.31 -12.96 1.21
C GLN A 50 3.30 -12.87 0.04
N GLU A 51 2.86 -12.39 -1.12
CA GLU A 51 3.71 -12.19 -2.30
C GLU A 51 4.85 -11.20 -2.05
N VAL A 52 4.62 -10.11 -1.29
CA VAL A 52 5.68 -9.18 -0.88
C VAL A 52 6.75 -9.92 -0.09
N PHE A 53 6.37 -10.71 0.94
CA PHE A 53 7.34 -11.44 1.74
C PHE A 53 8.07 -12.52 0.96
N LEU A 54 7.41 -13.20 0.04
CA LEU A 54 8.06 -14.13 -0.87
C LEU A 54 9.14 -13.44 -1.71
N ARG A 55 8.83 -12.27 -2.29
CA ARG A 55 9.80 -11.48 -3.06
C ARG A 55 10.95 -10.97 -2.20
N VAL A 56 10.67 -10.52 -0.99
CA VAL A 56 11.69 -10.13 -0.03
C VAL A 56 12.64 -11.30 0.26
N PHE A 57 12.09 -12.48 0.53
CA PHE A 57 12.89 -13.68 0.79
C PHE A 57 13.78 -14.05 -0.40
N LEU A 58 13.22 -14.10 -1.60
CA LEU A 58 13.96 -14.44 -2.82
C LEU A 58 15.03 -13.41 -3.18
N ALA A 59 14.77 -12.14 -2.93
CA ALA A 59 15.68 -11.06 -3.25
C ALA A 59 16.74 -10.78 -2.15
N ALA A 60 16.56 -11.32 -0.94
CA ALA A 60 17.45 -11.07 0.20
C ALA A 60 18.91 -11.40 -0.07
N ARG A 61 19.19 -12.46 -0.86
CA ARG A 61 20.57 -12.85 -1.27
C ARG A 61 21.28 -11.80 -2.11
N ARG A 62 20.51 -10.97 -2.86
CA ARG A 62 21.03 -9.94 -3.76
C ARG A 62 20.80 -8.54 -3.20
N PHE A 63 20.34 -8.47 -1.95
CA PHE A 63 20.09 -7.19 -1.32
C PHE A 63 21.41 -6.48 -1.03
N GLU A 64 21.70 -5.44 -1.80
CA GLU A 64 22.79 -4.51 -1.55
C GLU A 64 22.20 -3.25 -0.93
N LYS A 65 22.69 -2.90 0.25
CA LYS A 65 22.31 -1.66 0.90
C LYS A 65 22.79 -0.49 0.06
N GLN A 66 21.90 0.16 -0.67
CA GLN A 66 22.22 1.42 -1.31
C GLN A 66 22.33 2.53 -0.26
N PRO A 67 23.30 3.44 -0.39
CA PRO A 67 23.41 4.61 0.50
C PRO A 67 22.08 5.39 0.49
N GLY A 68 21.50 5.60 1.68
CA GLY A 68 20.26 6.36 1.84
C GLY A 68 18.96 5.56 1.69
N ALA A 69 18.99 4.31 1.21
CA ALA A 69 17.78 3.48 1.13
C ALA A 69 17.61 2.62 2.39
N SER A 70 16.44 2.72 3.04
CA SER A 70 16.07 1.88 4.17
C SER A 70 15.46 0.55 3.69
N VAL A 71 15.53 -0.49 4.54
CA VAL A 71 14.87 -1.78 4.27
C VAL A 71 13.36 -1.57 4.15
N SER A 72 12.77 -0.70 4.96
CA SER A 72 11.35 -0.37 4.88
C SER A 72 11.00 0.22 3.51
N THR A 73 11.75 1.20 3.02
CA THR A 73 11.57 1.79 1.68
C THR A 73 11.61 0.73 0.59
N TRP A 74 12.54 -0.21 0.67
CA TRP A 74 12.64 -1.31 -0.28
C TRP A 74 11.42 -2.24 -0.24
N ILE A 75 10.96 -2.63 0.97
CA ILE A 75 9.78 -3.47 1.15
C ILE A 75 8.52 -2.76 0.63
N TYR A 76 8.31 -1.48 0.98
CA TYR A 76 7.16 -0.71 0.50
C TYR A 76 7.19 -0.45 -1.01
N ARG A 77 8.37 -0.34 -1.62
CA ARG A 77 8.50 -0.30 -3.08
C ARG A 77 7.94 -1.57 -3.73
N ILE A 78 8.28 -2.75 -3.19
CA ILE A 78 7.73 -4.04 -3.67
C ILE A 78 6.21 -4.05 -3.52
N ALA A 79 5.70 -3.68 -2.33
CA ALA A 79 4.26 -3.64 -2.04
C ALA A 79 3.50 -2.69 -2.97
N TYR A 80 4.03 -1.47 -3.18
CA TYR A 80 3.44 -0.49 -4.09
C TYR A 80 3.35 -1.01 -5.52
N HIS A 81 4.43 -1.54 -6.08
CA HIS A 81 4.43 -2.03 -7.46
C HIS A 81 3.50 -3.23 -7.65
N LEU A 82 3.43 -4.15 -6.69
CA LEU A 82 2.48 -5.26 -6.74
C LEU A 82 1.04 -4.76 -6.71
N SER A 83 0.73 -3.85 -5.80
CA SER A 83 -0.60 -3.26 -5.66
C SER A 83 -1.01 -2.47 -6.90
N LEU A 84 -0.10 -1.68 -7.48
CA LEU A 84 -0.34 -0.94 -8.72
C LEU A 84 -0.60 -1.88 -9.91
N ASN A 85 0.16 -2.98 -10.01
CA ASN A 85 -0.05 -3.98 -11.05
C ASN A 85 -1.41 -4.67 -10.90
N GLU A 86 -1.84 -4.94 -9.68
CA GLU A 86 -3.16 -5.50 -9.40
C GLU A 86 -4.29 -4.56 -9.83
N ILE A 87 -4.20 -3.26 -9.53
CA ILE A 87 -5.17 -2.26 -10.02
C ILE A 87 -5.21 -2.26 -11.56
N LYS A 88 -4.04 -2.22 -12.22
CA LYS A 88 -3.97 -2.25 -13.69
C LYS A 88 -4.56 -3.54 -14.28
N ARG A 89 -4.34 -4.68 -13.62
CA ARG A 89 -4.91 -5.98 -14.01
C ARG A 89 -6.44 -5.93 -13.95
N ARG A 90 -7.01 -5.41 -12.85
CA ARG A 90 -8.47 -5.28 -12.67
C ARG A 90 -9.08 -4.32 -13.69
N GLN A 91 -8.48 -3.16 -13.89
CA GLN A 91 -8.95 -2.19 -14.88
C GLN A 91 -8.96 -2.78 -16.30
N ARG A 92 -7.94 -3.58 -16.65
CA ARG A 92 -7.88 -4.28 -17.94
C ARG A 92 -8.98 -5.32 -18.06
N PHE A 93 -9.19 -6.13 -17.02
CA PHE A 93 -10.27 -7.12 -16.99
C PHE A 93 -11.64 -6.46 -17.13
N LEU A 94 -11.92 -5.38 -16.40
CA LEU A 94 -13.17 -4.63 -16.50
C LEU A 94 -13.40 -4.05 -17.90
N ARG A 95 -12.36 -3.53 -18.55
CA ARG A 95 -12.47 -3.05 -19.94
C ARG A 95 -12.77 -4.18 -20.92
N MET A 96 -12.23 -5.36 -20.71
CA MET A 96 -12.52 -6.53 -21.55
C MET A 96 -13.92 -7.08 -21.28
N SER A 97 -14.37 -7.12 -20.03
CA SER A 97 -15.70 -7.63 -19.69
C SER A 97 -16.81 -6.62 -19.96
N SER A 98 -16.55 -5.32 -20.02
CA SER A 98 -17.56 -4.32 -20.42
C SER A 98 -18.08 -4.52 -21.87
N HIS A 99 -17.38 -5.28 -22.69
CA HIS A 99 -17.90 -5.75 -23.97
C HIS A 99 -18.81 -6.99 -23.84
N LEU A 100 -18.80 -7.68 -22.68
CA LEU A 100 -19.60 -8.90 -22.42
C LEU A 100 -20.69 -8.73 -21.34
N GLU A 101 -20.63 -7.70 -20.50
CA GLU A 101 -21.48 -7.59 -19.32
C GLU A 101 -22.16 -6.23 -19.17
N LYS A 102 -23.21 -6.01 -19.95
CA LYS A 102 -24.34 -5.18 -19.49
C LYS A 102 -25.19 -5.88 -18.41
N ALA A 103 -24.76 -7.05 -17.91
CA ALA A 103 -25.62 -7.96 -17.16
C ALA A 103 -25.19 -8.29 -15.72
N MET A 104 -24.05 -7.83 -15.21
CA MET A 104 -23.63 -8.14 -13.81
C MET A 104 -23.08 -6.92 -13.08
N GLN A 105 -23.94 -5.95 -12.87
CA GLN A 105 -23.75 -4.91 -11.88
C GLN A 105 -24.26 -5.42 -10.54
N GLU A 106 -23.47 -5.24 -9.49
CA GLU A 106 -23.74 -5.52 -8.07
C GLU A 106 -23.09 -6.78 -7.49
N ARG A 107 -21.83 -6.66 -7.11
CA ARG A 107 -21.30 -7.30 -5.91
C ARG A 107 -20.32 -6.37 -5.22
N GLY A 108 -20.86 -5.42 -4.47
CA GLY A 108 -20.14 -4.83 -3.36
C GLY A 108 -20.06 -5.89 -2.25
N GLU A 109 -18.87 -6.40 -1.95
CA GLU A 109 -18.67 -7.25 -0.78
C GLU A 109 -19.00 -6.45 0.47
N ARG A 110 -20.09 -6.82 1.13
CA ARG A 110 -20.47 -6.32 2.44
C ARG A 110 -19.47 -6.83 3.46
N LEU A 111 -18.70 -5.93 4.04
CA LEU A 111 -17.94 -6.21 5.25
C LEU A 111 -18.92 -6.56 6.38
N SER A 112 -18.71 -7.71 7.02
CA SER A 112 -19.48 -8.16 8.18
C SER A 112 -19.46 -7.11 9.31
N SER A 113 -20.64 -6.91 9.87
CA SER A 113 -20.92 -5.94 10.92
C SER A 113 -20.45 -6.42 12.28
N ASP A 114 -19.44 -5.76 12.83
CA ASP A 114 -19.32 -5.60 14.28
C ASP A 114 -18.46 -4.38 14.56
N VAL A 115 -18.98 -3.47 15.39
CA VAL A 115 -18.41 -2.19 15.87
C VAL A 115 -18.80 -0.97 15.01
N ILE A 116 -19.98 -0.44 15.26
CA ILE A 116 -20.67 0.55 14.40
C ILE A 116 -20.00 1.94 14.34
N GLU A 117 -19.44 2.49 15.41
CA GLU A 117 -18.84 3.84 15.37
C GLU A 117 -17.43 3.90 14.77
N SER A 118 -16.61 2.90 15.06
CA SER A 118 -15.26 2.75 14.47
C SER A 118 -15.32 2.42 12.97
N GLN A 119 -16.40 1.82 12.50
CA GLN A 119 -16.59 1.42 11.10
C GLN A 119 -16.99 2.59 10.21
N ALA A 120 -17.87 3.50 10.67
CA ALA A 120 -18.28 4.66 9.89
C ALA A 120 -17.07 5.56 9.56
N LEU A 121 -16.20 5.79 10.53
CA LEU A 121 -14.96 6.55 10.32
C LEU A 121 -13.99 5.82 9.39
N LYS A 122 -13.82 4.53 9.56
CA LYS A 122 -12.98 3.70 8.67
C LYS A 122 -13.52 3.70 7.23
N GLN A 123 -14.82 3.56 7.05
CA GLN A 123 -15.46 3.63 5.74
C GLN A 123 -15.31 5.01 5.10
N THR A 124 -15.43 6.08 5.88
CA THR A 124 -15.22 7.44 5.40
C THR A 124 -13.78 7.66 4.93
N ILE A 125 -12.79 7.13 5.66
CA ILE A 125 -11.38 7.19 5.24
C ILE A 125 -11.15 6.39 3.97
N VAL A 126 -11.64 5.14 3.90
CA VAL A 126 -11.47 4.28 2.72
C VAL A 126 -12.16 4.89 1.50
N SER A 127 -13.37 5.43 1.64
CA SER A 127 -14.07 6.10 0.55
C SER A 127 -13.34 7.35 0.07
N GLY A 128 -12.83 8.17 0.99
CA GLY A 128 -12.02 9.34 0.65
C GLY A 128 -10.72 8.98 -0.08
N LEU A 129 -10.03 7.92 0.38
CA LEU A 129 -8.84 7.41 -0.31
C LEU A 129 -9.18 6.87 -1.70
N GLY A 130 -10.37 6.29 -1.89
CA GLY A 130 -10.87 5.81 -3.18
C GLY A 130 -11.01 6.91 -4.24
N LEU A 131 -11.23 8.17 -3.83
CA LEU A 131 -11.31 9.32 -4.73
C LEU A 131 -9.94 9.78 -5.26
N LEU A 132 -8.86 9.36 -4.61
CA LEU A 132 -7.52 9.78 -5.00
C LEU A 132 -6.99 8.94 -6.17
N PRO A 133 -6.36 9.56 -7.17
CA PRO A 133 -5.51 8.84 -8.14
C PRO A 133 -4.47 7.97 -7.43
N GLU A 134 -4.05 6.88 -8.06
CA GLU A 134 -3.20 5.84 -7.45
C GLU A 134 -1.95 6.41 -6.77
N ASN A 135 -1.20 7.29 -7.46
CA ASN A 135 0.04 7.88 -6.89
C ASN A 135 -0.24 8.82 -5.72
N GLN A 136 -1.35 9.56 -5.75
CA GLN A 136 -1.74 10.42 -4.62
C GLN A 136 -2.13 9.60 -3.41
N ARG A 137 -2.90 8.52 -3.61
CA ARG A 137 -3.30 7.58 -2.56
C ARG A 137 -2.08 6.93 -1.92
N ALA A 138 -1.15 6.41 -2.74
CA ALA A 138 0.09 5.82 -2.26
C ALA A 138 0.92 6.81 -1.43
N ALA A 139 1.13 8.04 -1.95
CA ALA A 139 1.90 9.07 -1.25
C ALA A 139 1.31 9.40 0.13
N VAL A 140 -0.02 9.54 0.23
CA VAL A 140 -0.71 9.78 1.51
C VAL A 140 -0.52 8.61 2.48
N LEU A 141 -0.74 7.38 2.02
CA LEU A 141 -0.60 6.19 2.87
C LEU A 141 0.83 6.04 3.39
N LEU A 142 1.83 6.19 2.53
CA LEU A 142 3.25 6.13 2.91
C LEU A 142 3.61 7.24 3.90
N ARG A 143 3.09 8.46 3.71
CA ARG A 143 3.38 9.59 4.60
C ARG A 143 2.71 9.47 5.95
N VAL A 144 1.39 9.19 5.95
CA VAL A 144 0.55 9.28 7.17
C VAL A 144 0.62 8.00 8.01
N ASN A 145 0.59 6.84 7.36
CA ASN A 145 0.55 5.57 8.09
C ASN A 145 1.95 5.03 8.42
N GLU A 146 2.89 5.21 7.49
CA GLU A 146 4.22 4.61 7.61
C GLU A 146 5.28 5.64 8.03
N GLY A 147 4.93 6.91 8.07
CA GLY A 147 5.80 7.99 8.51
C GLY A 147 7.00 8.26 7.58
N LEU A 148 6.99 7.76 6.35
CA LEU A 148 8.10 7.93 5.42
C LEU A 148 8.36 9.40 5.12
N SER A 149 9.64 9.76 4.97
CA SER A 149 10.07 11.06 4.49
C SER A 149 9.70 11.26 3.02
N TYR A 150 9.68 12.48 2.54
CA TYR A 150 9.41 12.77 1.12
C TYR A 150 10.43 12.12 0.19
N GLN A 151 11.70 12.02 0.62
CA GLN A 151 12.73 11.32 -0.13
C GLN A 151 12.44 9.83 -0.23
N GLU A 152 12.07 9.17 0.86
CA GLU A 152 11.71 7.74 0.85
C GLU A 152 10.46 7.48 0.01
N ILE A 153 9.46 8.38 0.05
CA ILE A 153 8.26 8.29 -0.82
C ILE A 153 8.67 8.45 -2.29
N SER A 154 9.55 9.40 -2.60
CA SER A 154 10.14 9.57 -3.94
C SER A 154 10.78 8.27 -4.44
N ASP A 155 11.55 7.63 -3.58
CA ASP A 155 12.22 6.35 -3.88
C ASP A 155 11.22 5.19 -4.06
N VAL A 156 10.16 5.13 -3.23
CA VAL A 156 9.11 4.09 -3.35
C VAL A 156 8.33 4.25 -4.64
N LEU A 157 7.89 5.46 -4.96
CA LEU A 157 7.03 5.75 -6.11
C LEU A 157 7.81 5.86 -7.44
N GLY A 158 9.13 6.04 -7.39
CA GLY A 158 9.96 6.27 -8.57
C GLY A 158 9.68 7.63 -9.25
N VAL A 159 9.40 8.68 -8.47
CA VAL A 159 9.09 10.04 -8.95
C VAL A 159 10.02 11.06 -8.28
N SER A 160 10.10 12.29 -8.80
CA SER A 160 10.91 13.33 -8.18
C SER A 160 10.35 13.81 -6.83
N LEU A 161 11.20 14.40 -5.98
CA LEU A 161 10.80 14.98 -4.70
C LEU A 161 9.70 16.05 -4.88
N SER A 162 9.84 16.93 -5.85
CA SER A 162 8.83 17.95 -6.18
C SER A 162 7.49 17.35 -6.64
N SER A 163 7.54 16.18 -7.30
CA SER A 163 6.34 15.42 -7.62
C SER A 163 5.65 14.89 -6.37
N VAL A 164 6.39 14.38 -5.37
CA VAL A 164 5.83 13.94 -4.08
C VAL A 164 5.12 15.08 -3.37
N GLU A 165 5.72 16.27 -3.29
CA GLU A 165 5.11 17.46 -2.72
C GLU A 165 3.78 17.80 -3.41
N SER A 166 3.78 17.80 -4.74
CA SER A 166 2.59 18.05 -5.55
C SER A 166 1.50 16.99 -5.34
N LEU A 167 1.88 15.71 -5.26
CA LEU A 167 0.94 14.60 -5.00
C LEU A 167 0.27 14.76 -3.63
N LEU A 168 1.04 15.02 -2.59
CA LEU A 168 0.54 15.20 -1.23
C LEU A 168 -0.34 16.46 -1.10
N PHE A 169 0.04 17.56 -1.76
CA PHE A 169 -0.76 18.78 -1.79
C PHE A 169 -2.13 18.54 -2.43
N ARG A 170 -2.17 17.96 -3.64
CA ARG A 170 -3.43 17.67 -4.34
C ARG A 170 -4.30 16.67 -3.58
N ALA A 171 -3.70 15.62 -3.03
CA ALA A 171 -4.41 14.64 -2.22
C ALA A 171 -5.09 15.30 -0.99
N ARG A 172 -4.37 16.19 -0.29
CA ARG A 172 -4.91 16.93 0.85
C ARG A 172 -6.09 17.82 0.45
N GLN A 173 -6.03 18.49 -0.69
CA GLN A 173 -7.12 19.31 -1.21
C GLN A 173 -8.36 18.45 -1.50
N THR A 174 -8.20 17.33 -2.19
CA THR A 174 -9.31 16.42 -2.52
C THR A 174 -9.97 15.85 -1.26
N LEU A 175 -9.16 15.38 -0.30
CA LEU A 175 -9.67 14.83 0.96
C LEU A 175 -10.39 15.89 1.80
N LYS A 176 -9.86 17.12 1.87
CA LYS A 176 -10.48 18.24 2.57
C LYS A 176 -11.87 18.55 1.99
N GLN A 177 -11.98 18.68 0.67
CA GLN A 177 -13.26 18.93 0.00
C GLN A 177 -14.27 17.80 0.24
N HIS A 178 -13.82 16.55 0.24
CA HIS A 178 -14.69 15.40 0.53
C HIS A 178 -15.22 15.43 1.95
N LEU A 179 -14.38 15.71 2.94
CA LEU A 179 -14.78 15.81 4.34
C LEU A 179 -15.74 16.99 4.59
N GLU A 180 -15.46 18.16 4.01
CA GLU A 180 -16.33 19.34 4.14
C GLU A 180 -17.73 19.11 3.57
N ARG A 181 -17.86 18.36 2.48
CA ARG A 181 -19.19 17.98 1.93
C ARG A 181 -19.94 17.07 2.88
N ARG A 182 -19.28 16.05 3.42
CA ARG A 182 -19.91 15.10 4.36
C ARG A 182 -20.30 15.71 5.71
N MET A 183 -19.63 16.78 6.14
CA MET A 183 -20.00 17.48 7.37
C MET A 183 -21.20 18.41 7.19
N ARG A 184 -21.63 18.68 5.94
CA ARG A 184 -22.80 19.53 5.63
C ARG A 184 -24.06 18.71 5.34
N GLU A 185 -23.93 17.40 5.15
CA GLU A 185 -25.02 16.42 4.99
C GLU A 185 -25.46 15.85 6.33
#